data_af8d62d3d53b358e299c37ef7989c78d
#
_entry.id   af8d62d3d53b358e299c37ef7989c78d
#
_cell.length_a   1.000
_cell.length_b   1.000
_cell.length_c   1.000
_cell.angle_alpha   90.00
_cell.angle_beta   90.00
_cell.angle_gamma   90.00
#
_symmetry.space_group_name_H-M   'P 1'
#
loop_
_entity.id
_entity.type
_entity.pdbx_description
1 polymer ?
#
loop_
_entity_poly.entity_id
_entity_poly.type
_entity_poly.pdbx_seq_one_letter_code
_entity_poly.pdbx_strand_id
1 'polypeptide(L)'
;MNNFYNKDLKLFSRTLRTQSVSRAEKQLWLSVLKSNKIGVKFNRQRPIDHFIVDFFSKELGLIIEIDGNSHDNNPTYDRYRQDKLIALGFTLLRFKEGEVLNQIDEVAGKINHAVHCLRSGNPD
;
A
#
# COMPACT_ATOMS: atom_id res chain seq x y z
N MET A 1 -15.75 -1.10 -16.82
CA MET A 1 -14.81 -0.02 -16.97
C MET A 1 -13.97 0.18 -15.74
N ASN A 2 -12.74 0.45 -15.90
CA ASN A 2 -11.85 0.62 -14.77
C ASN A 2 -11.60 2.10 -14.47
N ASN A 3 -12.24 2.60 -13.43
CA ASN A 3 -12.13 4.00 -13.04
C ASN A 3 -10.90 4.27 -12.19
N PHE A 4 -10.12 3.24 -11.90
CA PHE A 4 -8.98 3.39 -11.01
C PHE A 4 -7.71 3.82 -11.73
N TYR A 5 -7.72 3.75 -13.06
CA TYR A 5 -6.55 4.11 -13.83
C TYR A 5 -6.70 5.46 -14.48
N ASN A 6 -5.66 6.26 -14.33
CA ASN A 6 -5.49 7.52 -15.00
C ASN A 6 -4.12 7.47 -15.65
N LYS A 7 -4.02 7.77 -16.95
CA LYS A 7 -2.75 7.68 -17.66
C LYS A 7 -1.66 8.53 -17.03
N ASP A 8 -2.03 9.74 -16.63
CA ASP A 8 -1.04 10.65 -16.04
C ASP A 8 -0.54 10.13 -14.70
N LEU A 9 -1.44 9.59 -13.90
CA LEU A 9 -1.05 9.01 -12.62
C LEU A 9 -0.19 7.77 -12.80
N LYS A 10 -0.46 6.99 -13.83
CA LYS A 10 0.33 5.80 -14.11
C LYS A 10 1.76 6.17 -14.48
N LEU A 11 1.93 7.20 -15.30
CA LEU A 11 3.27 7.69 -15.65
C LEU A 11 3.98 8.25 -14.43
N PHE A 12 3.25 8.99 -13.62
CA PHE A 12 3.81 9.58 -12.41
C PHE A 12 4.26 8.49 -11.43
N SER A 13 3.46 7.44 -11.25
CA SER A 13 3.83 6.37 -10.34
C SER A 13 5.03 5.59 -10.85
N ARG A 14 5.18 5.45 -12.18
CA ARG A 14 6.36 4.83 -12.74
C ARG A 14 7.61 5.64 -12.43
N THR A 15 7.51 6.96 -12.53
CA THR A 15 8.61 7.84 -12.19
C THR A 15 8.98 7.70 -10.72
N LEU A 16 7.98 7.64 -9.85
CA LEU A 16 8.23 7.46 -8.42
C LEU A 16 8.95 6.15 -8.13
N ARG A 17 8.56 5.07 -8.82
CA ARG A 17 9.20 3.77 -8.61
C ARG A 17 10.69 3.81 -8.92
N THR A 18 11.07 4.59 -9.91
CA THR A 18 12.46 4.63 -10.36
C THR A 18 13.30 5.67 -9.67
N GLN A 19 12.68 6.68 -9.06
CA GLN A 19 13.41 7.83 -8.55
C GLN A 19 13.28 8.11 -7.06
N SER A 20 12.17 7.74 -6.46
CA SER A 20 11.86 8.19 -5.10
C SER A 20 11.42 7.09 -4.15
N VAL A 21 11.97 5.90 -4.29
CA VAL A 21 11.60 4.81 -3.41
C VAL A 21 12.34 4.95 -2.09
N SER A 22 11.61 5.04 -0.97
CA SER A 22 12.22 5.15 0.34
C SER A 22 12.85 3.82 0.77
N ARG A 23 13.74 3.89 1.78
CA ARG A 23 14.35 2.69 2.33
C ARG A 23 13.30 1.72 2.86
N ALA A 24 12.30 2.25 3.54
CA ALA A 24 11.25 1.41 4.11
C ALA A 24 10.43 0.72 3.03
N GLU A 25 10.10 1.43 1.95
CA GLU A 25 9.37 0.81 0.84
C GLU A 25 10.19 -0.31 0.21
N LYS A 26 11.47 -0.05 -0.01
CA LYS A 26 12.37 -1.05 -0.59
C LYS A 26 12.48 -2.27 0.32
N GLN A 27 12.62 -2.02 1.61
CA GLN A 27 12.74 -3.10 2.59
C GLN A 27 11.48 -3.98 2.60
N LEU A 28 10.32 -3.35 2.64
CA LEU A 28 9.06 -4.09 2.67
C LEU A 28 8.87 -4.88 1.37
N TRP A 29 9.15 -4.26 0.25
CA TRP A 29 9.01 -4.92 -1.03
C TRP A 29 9.90 -6.15 -1.14
N LEU A 30 11.20 -5.98 -0.88
CA LEU A 30 12.15 -7.07 -1.05
C LEU A 30 11.99 -8.18 -0.02
N SER A 31 11.64 -7.80 1.22
CA SER A 31 11.59 -8.77 2.31
C SER A 31 10.26 -9.48 2.42
N VAL A 32 9.16 -8.84 2.02
CA VAL A 32 7.83 -9.37 2.31
C VAL A 32 6.98 -9.57 1.07
N LEU A 33 6.92 -8.59 0.19
CA LEU A 33 5.90 -8.55 -0.85
C LEU A 33 6.30 -9.08 -2.22
N LYS A 34 7.57 -8.97 -2.56
CA LYS A 34 8.04 -9.28 -3.89
C LYS A 34 7.84 -10.76 -4.23
N SER A 35 7.49 -11.02 -5.49
CA SER A 35 7.44 -12.38 -6.03
C SER A 35 6.47 -13.30 -5.30
N ASN A 36 5.36 -12.75 -4.85
CA ASN A 36 4.32 -13.53 -4.16
C ASN A 36 4.83 -14.25 -2.92
N LYS A 37 5.78 -13.67 -2.21
CA LYS A 37 6.37 -14.32 -1.03
C LYS A 37 5.35 -14.73 0.01
N ILE A 38 4.27 -13.98 0.13
CA ILE A 38 3.21 -14.32 1.09
C ILE A 38 1.99 -14.91 0.39
N GLY A 39 2.17 -15.45 -0.80
CA GLY A 39 1.09 -16.12 -1.52
C GLY A 39 0.13 -15.19 -2.24
N VAL A 40 0.42 -13.92 -2.33
CA VAL A 40 -0.43 -12.93 -2.96
C VAL A 40 0.44 -11.98 -3.75
N LYS A 41 -0.03 -11.60 -4.92
CA LYS A 41 0.71 -10.66 -5.76
C LYS A 41 0.43 -9.23 -5.31
N PHE A 42 1.50 -8.46 -5.13
CA PHE A 42 1.42 -7.02 -4.87
C PHE A 42 2.10 -6.25 -5.98
N ASN A 43 1.56 -5.09 -6.29
CA ASN A 43 2.17 -4.14 -7.21
C ASN A 43 2.58 -2.90 -6.44
N ARG A 44 3.63 -2.23 -6.92
CA ARG A 44 4.14 -1.02 -6.28
C ARG A 44 3.63 0.22 -6.99
N GLN A 45 3.43 1.30 -6.21
CA GLN A 45 3.12 2.62 -6.75
C GLN A 45 2.02 2.58 -7.78
N ARG A 46 0.83 2.19 -7.32
CA ARG A 46 -0.31 2.02 -8.23
C ARG A 46 -1.27 3.19 -8.10
N PRO A 47 -1.76 3.70 -9.21
CA PRO A 47 -2.81 4.72 -9.16
C PRO A 47 -4.16 4.06 -8.89
N ILE A 48 -4.87 4.64 -7.93
CA ILE A 48 -6.24 4.25 -7.61
C ILE A 48 -7.02 5.54 -7.46
N ASP A 49 -8.05 5.73 -8.30
CA ASP A 49 -8.81 6.96 -8.35
C ASP A 49 -7.84 8.11 -8.66
N HIS A 50 -7.75 9.10 -7.81
CA HIS A 50 -6.83 10.25 -7.98
C HIS A 50 -5.59 10.13 -7.12
N PHE A 51 -5.38 8.96 -6.52
CA PHE A 51 -4.31 8.77 -5.56
C PHE A 51 -3.31 7.75 -6.07
N ILE A 52 -2.10 7.80 -5.52
CA ILE A 52 -1.09 6.78 -5.78
C ILE A 52 -0.82 6.09 -4.45
N VAL A 53 -0.97 4.76 -4.44
CA VAL A 53 -0.75 3.99 -3.22
C VAL A 53 0.58 3.26 -3.32
N ASP A 54 1.22 3.02 -2.18
CA ASP A 54 2.55 2.41 -2.17
C ASP A 54 2.53 0.97 -2.66
N PHE A 55 1.62 0.15 -2.14
CA PHE A 55 1.50 -1.25 -2.53
C PHE A 55 0.04 -1.63 -2.63
N PHE A 56 -0.27 -2.45 -3.62
CA PHE A 56 -1.65 -2.83 -3.87
C PHE A 56 -1.75 -4.27 -4.32
N SER A 57 -2.66 -5.02 -3.68
CA SER A 57 -3.05 -6.35 -4.13
C SER A 57 -4.42 -6.24 -4.78
N LYS A 58 -4.46 -6.41 -6.09
CA LYS A 58 -5.70 -6.34 -6.83
C LYS A 58 -6.64 -7.48 -6.44
N GLU A 59 -6.07 -8.65 -6.21
CA GLU A 59 -6.84 -9.83 -5.86
C GLU A 59 -7.67 -9.61 -4.59
N LEU A 60 -7.06 -8.99 -3.59
CA LEU A 60 -7.70 -8.82 -2.28
C LEU A 60 -8.28 -7.44 -2.06
N GLY A 61 -8.00 -6.50 -2.93
CA GLY A 61 -8.37 -5.12 -2.68
C GLY A 61 -7.65 -4.55 -1.47
N LEU A 62 -6.42 -4.99 -1.26
CA LEU A 62 -5.63 -4.59 -0.09
C LEU A 62 -4.59 -3.56 -0.48
N ILE A 63 -4.61 -2.44 0.22
CA ILE A 63 -3.64 -1.36 0.05
C ILE A 63 -2.74 -1.33 1.27
N ILE A 64 -1.43 -1.23 1.04
CA ILE A 64 -0.47 -1.08 2.12
C ILE A 64 0.29 0.21 1.87
N GLU A 65 0.36 1.05 2.90
CA GLU A 65 1.06 2.32 2.82
C GLU A 65 2.05 2.49 3.96
N ILE A 66 3.14 3.17 3.66
CA ILE A 66 4.17 3.47 4.63
C ILE A 66 4.17 4.97 4.86
N ASP A 67 3.95 5.36 6.13
CA ASP A 67 3.94 6.76 6.51
C ASP A 67 5.35 7.19 6.87
N GLY A 68 5.86 8.18 6.14
CA GLY A 68 7.15 8.76 6.45
C GLY A 68 7.02 9.83 7.52
N ASN A 69 8.16 10.37 7.93
CA ASN A 69 8.22 11.47 8.88
C ASN A 69 8.14 12.80 8.14
N SER A 70 7.11 12.96 7.33
CA SER A 70 6.95 14.18 6.56
C SER A 70 6.37 15.29 7.45
N HIS A 71 6.96 16.46 7.36
CA HIS A 71 6.45 17.63 8.07
C HIS A 71 5.34 18.32 7.28
N ASP A 72 5.11 17.88 6.06
CA ASP A 72 4.08 18.45 5.21
C ASP A 72 2.74 17.77 5.38
N ASN A 73 2.54 17.16 6.51
CA ASN A 73 1.30 16.46 6.82
C ASN A 73 0.12 17.39 6.75
N ASN A 74 -0.88 16.98 5.99
CA ASN A 74 -2.17 17.63 5.99
C ASN A 74 -3.19 16.62 6.49
N PRO A 75 -3.51 16.63 7.79
CA PRO A 75 -4.40 15.62 8.36
C PRO A 75 -5.78 15.59 7.71
N THR A 76 -6.28 16.75 7.31
CA THR A 76 -7.59 16.82 6.67
C THR A 76 -7.58 16.12 5.32
N TYR A 77 -6.57 16.39 4.52
CA TYR A 77 -6.45 15.75 3.21
C TYR A 77 -6.19 14.25 3.36
N ASP A 78 -5.33 13.86 4.29
CA ASP A 78 -5.03 12.47 4.53
C ASP A 78 -6.28 11.70 4.93
N ARG A 79 -7.12 12.29 5.78
CA ARG A 79 -8.38 11.69 6.19
C ARG A 79 -9.33 11.53 5.01
N TYR A 80 -9.42 12.57 4.19
CA TYR A 80 -10.25 12.53 2.99
C TYR A 80 -9.80 11.39 2.07
N ARG A 81 -8.50 11.29 1.83
CA ARG A 81 -7.92 10.27 0.98
C ARG A 81 -8.22 8.87 1.51
N GLN A 82 -8.00 8.67 2.79
CA GLN A 82 -8.24 7.39 3.42
C GLN A 82 -9.71 7.00 3.37
N ASP A 83 -10.59 7.92 3.70
CA ASP A 83 -12.03 7.68 3.67
C ASP A 83 -12.48 7.33 2.25
N LYS A 84 -11.94 8.02 1.27
CA LYS A 84 -12.29 7.77 -0.12
C LYS A 84 -11.88 6.37 -0.56
N LEU A 85 -10.68 5.96 -0.22
CA LEU A 85 -10.20 4.63 -0.58
C LEU A 85 -11.04 3.54 0.10
N ILE A 86 -11.37 3.74 1.35
CA ILE A 86 -12.21 2.79 2.07
C ILE A 86 -13.61 2.73 1.48
N ALA A 87 -14.16 3.89 1.10
CA ALA A 87 -15.47 3.95 0.49
C ALA A 87 -15.52 3.22 -0.86
N LEU A 88 -14.40 3.14 -1.55
CA LEU A 88 -14.31 2.39 -2.79
C LEU A 88 -14.24 0.87 -2.58
N GLY A 89 -14.19 0.44 -1.34
CA GLY A 89 -14.20 -0.98 -1.01
C GLY A 89 -12.84 -1.58 -0.71
N PHE A 90 -11.80 -0.76 -0.63
CA PHE A 90 -10.47 -1.27 -0.36
C PHE A 90 -10.20 -1.38 1.13
N THR A 91 -9.35 -2.34 1.49
CA THR A 91 -8.83 -2.46 2.85
C THR A 91 -7.49 -1.75 2.89
N LEU A 92 -7.27 -0.93 3.89
CA LEU A 92 -6.09 -0.10 3.98
C LEU A 92 -5.29 -0.44 5.24
N LEU A 93 -4.02 -0.81 5.04
CA LEU A 93 -3.07 -1.01 6.15
C LEU A 93 -2.01 0.07 6.06
N ARG A 94 -1.68 0.67 7.20
CA ARG A 94 -0.67 1.71 7.25
C ARG A 94 0.36 1.35 8.30
N PHE A 95 1.62 1.54 7.95
CA PHE A 95 2.74 1.30 8.87
C PHE A 95 3.63 2.51 8.86
N LYS A 96 4.25 2.79 10.00
CA LYS A 96 5.24 3.84 10.07
C LYS A 96 6.55 3.35 9.50
N GLU A 97 7.32 4.27 8.93
CA GLU A 97 8.61 3.95 8.34
C GLU A 97 9.51 3.23 9.33
N GLY A 98 9.54 3.72 10.58
CA GLY A 98 10.34 3.08 11.61
C GLY A 98 9.92 1.65 11.94
N GLU A 99 8.63 1.37 11.86
CA GLU A 99 8.16 0.01 12.07
C GLU A 99 8.70 -0.93 11.01
N VAL A 100 8.65 -0.50 9.76
CA VAL A 100 9.12 -1.32 8.66
C VAL A 100 10.62 -1.57 8.77
N LEU A 101 11.38 -0.55 9.12
CA LEU A 101 12.83 -0.66 9.18
C LEU A 101 13.31 -1.45 10.40
N ASN A 102 12.61 -1.35 11.51
CA ASN A 102 13.08 -1.93 12.78
C ASN A 102 12.28 -3.13 13.26
N GLN A 103 11.07 -3.33 12.75
CA GLN A 103 10.18 -4.39 13.22
C GLN A 103 9.52 -5.08 12.03
N ILE A 104 10.35 -5.44 11.06
CA ILE A 104 9.85 -6.02 9.80
C ILE A 104 9.07 -7.32 10.02
N ASP A 105 9.45 -8.11 11.00
CA ASP A 105 8.76 -9.37 11.27
C ASP A 105 7.34 -9.13 11.78
N GLU A 106 7.16 -8.11 12.60
CA GLU A 106 5.83 -7.75 13.08
C GLU A 106 4.96 -7.21 11.97
N VAL A 107 5.57 -6.38 11.09
CA VAL A 107 4.87 -5.86 9.92
C VAL A 107 4.43 -7.00 9.02
N ALA A 108 5.33 -7.94 8.75
CA ALA A 108 5.01 -9.10 7.92
C ALA A 108 3.88 -9.92 8.52
N GLY A 109 3.88 -10.09 9.85
CA GLY A 109 2.83 -10.82 10.53
C GLY A 109 1.46 -10.16 10.38
N LYS A 110 1.42 -8.83 10.50
CA LYS A 110 0.17 -8.11 10.33
C LYS A 110 -0.34 -8.20 8.90
N ILE A 111 0.55 -8.13 7.93
CA ILE A 111 0.16 -8.27 6.53
C ILE A 111 -0.35 -9.67 6.25
N ASN A 112 0.35 -10.69 6.74
CA ASN A 112 -0.09 -12.08 6.59
C ASN A 112 -1.48 -12.30 7.20
N HIS A 113 -1.71 -11.72 8.36
CA HIS A 113 -3.01 -11.82 9.02
C HIS A 113 -4.11 -11.20 8.16
N ALA A 114 -3.86 -10.01 7.63
CA ALA A 114 -4.83 -9.34 6.78
C ALA A 114 -5.11 -10.14 5.51
N VAL A 115 -4.06 -10.69 4.91
CA VAL A 115 -4.21 -11.52 3.72
C VAL A 115 -5.08 -12.74 4.02
N HIS A 116 -4.80 -13.39 5.15
CA HIS A 116 -5.58 -14.56 5.55
C HIS A 116 -7.05 -14.21 5.76
N CYS A 117 -7.32 -13.16 6.47
CA CYS A 117 -8.69 -12.74 6.74
C CYS A 117 -9.44 -12.40 5.46
N LEU A 118 -8.79 -11.68 4.55
CA LEU A 118 -9.44 -11.29 3.30
C LEU A 118 -9.69 -12.48 2.39
N ARG A 119 -8.79 -13.47 2.40
CA ARG A 119 -8.97 -14.65 1.57
C ARG A 119 -10.07 -15.55 2.08
N SER A 120 -10.23 -15.63 3.39
CA SER A 120 -11.26 -16.47 3.97
C SER A 120 -12.64 -15.82 3.96
N GLY A 121 -12.71 -14.53 3.61
CA GLY A 121 -13.96 -13.81 3.66
C GLY A 121 -14.37 -13.45 5.08
N ASN A 122 -13.48 -13.63 6.03
CA ASN A 122 -13.72 -13.32 7.43
C ASN A 122 -13.03 -11.99 7.76
N PRO A 123 -13.77 -10.94 8.11
CA PRO A 123 -13.16 -9.63 8.34
C PRO A 123 -12.31 -9.55 9.60
N ASP A 124 -12.36 -10.53 10.44
CA ASP A 124 -11.55 -10.49 11.66
C ASP A 124 -10.23 -11.23 11.49
#